data_c49f2bf5a88f8af2326a849edf4765da
#
_entry.id   c49f2bf5a88f8af2326a849edf4765da
#
_cell.length_a   1.000
_cell.length_b   1.000
_cell.length_c   1.000
_cell.angle_alpha   90.00
_cell.angle_beta   90.00
_cell.angle_gamma   90.00
#
_symmetry.space_group_name_H-M   'P 1'
#
loop_
_entity.id
_entity.type
_entity.pdbx_description
1 polymer ?
#
loop_
_entity_poly.entity_id
_entity_poly.type
_entity_poly.pdbx_seq_one_letter_code
_entity_poly.pdbx_strand_id
1 'polypeptide(L)'
;AKLDFPFKGALFLLAVLVILVPKQALAIPLFEWLTWLELNGSRWAVILPGIASGLGIVFFTQIFSRIPNELIDLARVEGASLPRTFLAILPLVSPALVTYGLIHFILAWQEHLFPLLLLSDANQTLPLGLAKLRDSSHRIPEAVAMAAATFTLVPVVALFAVFYGKMR
;
A
#
# COMPACT_ATOMS: atom_id res chain seq x y z
N ALA A 1 4.83 -18.39 0.74
CA ALA A 1 5.86 -18.90 -0.17
C ALA A 1 6.53 -20.16 0.41
N LYS A 2 7.12 -20.09 1.59
CA LYS A 2 8.03 -21.12 2.16
C LYS A 2 7.39 -22.07 3.17
N LEU A 3 6.17 -21.81 3.59
CA LEU A 3 5.43 -22.67 4.49
C LEU A 3 4.36 -23.42 3.72
N ASP A 4 4.11 -24.68 4.09
CA ASP A 4 2.99 -25.46 3.59
C ASP A 4 1.90 -25.50 4.65
N PHE A 5 0.71 -25.11 4.25
CA PHE A 5 -0.48 -25.08 5.09
C PHE A 5 -1.73 -25.33 4.22
N PRO A 6 -2.82 -25.80 4.82
CA PRO A 6 -4.04 -26.07 4.07
C PRO A 6 -4.57 -24.79 3.41
N PHE A 7 -5.15 -24.93 2.21
CA PHE A 7 -5.72 -23.84 1.43
C PHE A 7 -4.74 -22.77 0.92
N LYS A 8 -3.42 -22.95 1.02
CA LYS A 8 -2.39 -22.02 0.51
C LYS A 8 -2.67 -21.56 -0.92
N GLY A 9 -2.97 -22.50 -1.83
CA GLY A 9 -3.29 -22.19 -3.23
C GLY A 9 -4.57 -21.37 -3.39
N ALA A 10 -5.61 -21.68 -2.62
CA ALA A 10 -6.86 -20.95 -2.65
C ALA A 10 -6.70 -19.51 -2.13
N LEU A 11 -5.94 -19.30 -1.05
CA LEU A 11 -5.64 -17.98 -0.53
C LEU A 11 -4.78 -17.14 -1.51
N PHE A 12 -3.83 -17.78 -2.20
CA PHE A 12 -3.05 -17.11 -3.23
C PHE A 12 -3.94 -16.72 -4.42
N LEU A 13 -4.82 -17.62 -4.88
CA LEU A 13 -5.78 -17.33 -5.94
C LEU A 13 -6.71 -16.19 -5.53
N LEU A 14 -7.21 -16.18 -4.29
CA LEU A 14 -8.03 -15.09 -3.76
C LEU A 14 -7.28 -13.76 -3.82
N ALA A 15 -6.00 -13.72 -3.42
CA ALA A 15 -5.18 -12.52 -3.51
C ALA A 15 -5.05 -12.00 -4.96
N VAL A 16 -4.92 -12.90 -5.93
CA VAL A 16 -4.90 -12.56 -7.36
C VAL A 16 -6.25 -12.03 -7.82
N LEU A 17 -7.36 -12.69 -7.44
CA LEU A 17 -8.70 -12.27 -7.81
C LEU A 17 -9.05 -10.88 -7.25
N VAL A 18 -8.63 -10.57 -6.02
CA VAL A 18 -8.83 -9.25 -5.41
C VAL A 18 -8.17 -8.12 -6.21
N ILE A 19 -7.03 -8.39 -6.87
CA ILE A 19 -6.38 -7.38 -7.73
C ILE A 19 -7.24 -7.05 -8.97
N LEU A 20 -8.00 -8.02 -9.47
CA LEU A 20 -8.85 -7.85 -10.65
C LEU A 20 -10.16 -7.10 -10.34
N VAL A 21 -10.56 -7.03 -9.08
CA VAL A 21 -11.77 -6.31 -8.68
C VAL A 21 -11.49 -4.80 -8.71
N PRO A 22 -12.24 -4.01 -9.50
CA PRO A 22 -12.11 -2.56 -9.49
C PRO A 22 -12.42 -2.00 -8.11
N LYS A 23 -11.55 -1.20 -7.56
CA LYS A 23 -11.75 -0.56 -6.24
C LYS A 23 -13.08 0.21 -6.17
N GLN A 24 -13.49 0.81 -7.28
CA GLN A 24 -14.74 1.57 -7.40
C GLN A 24 -15.98 0.71 -7.08
N ALA A 25 -15.95 -0.56 -7.45
CA ALA A 25 -17.04 -1.49 -7.15
C ALA A 25 -17.19 -1.77 -5.64
N LEU A 26 -16.12 -1.58 -4.89
CA LEU A 26 -16.10 -1.78 -3.44
C LEU A 26 -16.45 -0.51 -2.67
N ALA A 27 -16.67 0.63 -3.32
CA ALA A 27 -16.86 1.92 -2.67
C ALA A 27 -18.07 1.93 -1.72
N ILE A 28 -19.23 1.46 -2.20
CA ILE A 28 -20.47 1.44 -1.41
C ILE A 28 -20.39 0.42 -0.26
N PRO A 29 -20.07 -0.86 -0.49
CA PRO A 29 -19.93 -1.84 0.59
C PRO A 29 -18.90 -1.43 1.64
N LEU A 30 -17.81 -0.82 1.22
CA LEU A 30 -16.77 -0.35 2.14
C LEU A 30 -17.25 0.83 2.98
N PHE A 31 -17.96 1.77 2.37
CA PHE A 31 -18.57 2.90 3.09
C PHE A 31 -19.55 2.41 4.17
N GLU A 32 -20.43 1.48 3.83
CA GLU A 32 -21.41 0.90 4.77
C GLU A 32 -20.71 0.18 5.92
N TRP A 33 -19.70 -0.64 5.61
CA TRP A 33 -18.94 -1.38 6.61
C TRP A 33 -18.19 -0.45 7.57
N LEU A 34 -17.55 0.61 7.06
CA LEU A 34 -16.84 1.59 7.87
C LEU A 34 -17.78 2.49 8.67
N THR A 35 -18.98 2.74 8.16
CA THR A 35 -20.03 3.43 8.92
C THR A 35 -20.48 2.58 10.11
N TRP A 36 -20.69 1.29 9.90
CA TRP A 36 -21.01 0.35 10.97
C TRP A 36 -19.92 0.27 12.05
N LEU A 37 -18.66 0.43 11.66
CA LEU A 37 -17.52 0.49 12.59
C LEU A 37 -17.30 1.87 13.22
N GLU A 38 -18.15 2.86 12.91
CA GLU A 38 -18.02 4.27 13.36
C GLU A 38 -16.67 4.93 12.99
N LEU A 39 -16.05 4.48 11.89
CA LEU A 39 -14.76 4.96 11.44
C LEU A 39 -14.84 6.05 10.37
N ASN A 40 -16.02 6.32 9.81
CA ASN A 40 -16.23 7.35 8.80
C ASN A 40 -15.81 8.74 9.31
N GLY A 41 -15.19 9.52 8.43
CA GLY A 41 -14.63 10.83 8.77
C GLY A 41 -13.25 10.77 9.42
N SER A 42 -12.80 9.60 9.86
CA SER A 42 -11.47 9.42 10.47
C SER A 42 -10.42 8.95 9.45
N ARG A 43 -9.15 9.17 9.75
CA ARG A 43 -8.03 8.67 8.91
C ARG A 43 -8.00 7.14 8.84
N TRP A 44 -8.51 6.46 9.86
CA TRP A 44 -8.58 5.00 9.92
C TRP A 44 -9.50 4.42 8.84
N ALA A 45 -10.50 5.18 8.39
CA ALA A 45 -11.37 4.76 7.30
C ALA A 45 -10.61 4.50 5.99
N VAL A 46 -9.49 5.20 5.75
CA VAL A 46 -8.65 4.98 4.56
C VAL A 46 -7.49 4.04 4.86
N ILE A 47 -6.90 4.13 6.05
CA ILE A 47 -5.73 3.32 6.44
C ILE A 47 -6.11 1.84 6.54
N LEU A 48 -7.21 1.50 7.21
CA LEU A 48 -7.58 0.11 7.51
C LEU A 48 -7.79 -0.73 6.24
N PRO A 49 -8.57 -0.30 5.24
CA PRO A 49 -8.69 -1.03 3.98
C PRO A 49 -7.38 -1.07 3.19
N GLY A 50 -6.54 -0.01 3.31
CA GLY A 50 -5.26 0.09 2.63
C GLY A 50 -4.21 -0.93 3.09
N ILE A 51 -4.33 -1.46 4.32
CA ILE A 51 -3.41 -2.48 4.85
C ILE A 51 -3.57 -3.80 4.09
N ALA A 52 -4.77 -4.16 3.69
CA ALA A 52 -5.04 -5.39 2.95
C ALA A 52 -4.69 -5.22 1.47
N SER A 53 -3.61 -5.84 1.01
CA SER A 53 -3.12 -5.71 -0.37
C SER A 53 -2.91 -7.06 -1.02
N GLY A 54 -3.79 -7.42 -1.96
CA GLY A 54 -3.59 -8.60 -2.83
C GLY A 54 -2.28 -8.50 -3.61
N LEU A 55 -1.95 -7.30 -4.12
CA LEU A 55 -0.69 -7.03 -4.80
C LEU A 55 0.51 -7.32 -3.89
N GLY A 56 0.45 -6.93 -2.61
CA GLY A 56 1.50 -7.22 -1.64
C GLY A 56 1.70 -8.72 -1.43
N ILE A 57 0.60 -9.46 -1.27
CA ILE A 57 0.66 -10.92 -1.10
C ILE A 57 1.33 -11.58 -2.32
N VAL A 58 0.91 -11.23 -3.53
CA VAL A 58 1.47 -11.77 -4.77
C VAL A 58 2.94 -11.39 -4.92
N PHE A 59 3.27 -10.12 -4.74
CA PHE A 59 4.64 -9.60 -4.86
C PHE A 59 5.60 -10.31 -3.89
N PHE A 60 5.28 -10.34 -2.60
CA PHE A 60 6.16 -10.95 -1.61
C PHE A 60 6.20 -12.48 -1.73
N THR A 61 5.13 -13.12 -2.16
CA THR A 61 5.16 -14.56 -2.46
C THR A 61 6.20 -14.84 -3.54
N GLN A 62 6.26 -14.06 -4.62
CA GLN A 62 7.26 -14.22 -5.67
C GLN A 62 8.68 -13.93 -5.19
N ILE A 63 8.88 -12.89 -4.39
CA ILE A 63 10.20 -12.55 -3.84
C ILE A 63 10.72 -13.67 -2.91
N PHE A 64 9.91 -14.09 -1.94
CA PHE A 64 10.30 -15.14 -1.00
C PHE A 64 10.47 -16.51 -1.68
N SER A 65 9.76 -16.80 -2.78
CA SER A 65 9.94 -18.04 -3.55
C SER A 65 11.33 -18.16 -4.14
N ARG A 66 11.99 -17.05 -4.46
CA ARG A 66 13.34 -17.04 -5.06
C ARG A 66 14.46 -17.29 -4.06
N ILE A 67 14.19 -17.22 -2.77
CA ILE A 67 15.19 -17.51 -1.74
C ILE A 67 15.48 -19.01 -1.77
N PRO A 68 16.77 -19.44 -1.79
CA PRO A 68 17.13 -20.84 -1.72
C PRO A 68 16.58 -21.53 -0.46
N ASN A 69 16.04 -22.75 -0.60
CA ASN A 69 15.50 -23.48 0.56
C ASN A 69 16.61 -23.88 1.53
N GLU A 70 17.82 -24.07 1.03
CA GLU A 70 19.02 -24.43 1.79
C GLU A 70 19.28 -23.44 2.93
N LEU A 71 19.00 -22.15 2.74
CA LEU A 71 19.15 -21.14 3.80
C LEU A 71 18.14 -21.34 4.93
N ILE A 72 16.93 -21.78 4.58
CA ILE A 72 15.88 -22.04 5.56
C ILE A 72 16.18 -23.34 6.31
N ASP A 73 16.64 -24.36 5.59
CA ASP A 73 16.98 -25.65 6.17
C ASP A 73 18.21 -25.55 7.08
N LEU A 74 19.21 -24.74 6.70
CA LEU A 74 20.35 -24.42 7.56
C LEU A 74 19.89 -23.78 8.88
N ALA A 75 19.03 -22.77 8.81
CA ALA A 75 18.49 -22.11 10.00
C ALA A 75 17.72 -23.10 10.90
N ARG A 76 16.99 -24.06 10.31
CA ARG A 76 16.29 -25.11 11.05
C ARG A 76 17.25 -26.07 11.74
N VAL A 77 18.34 -26.48 11.06
CA VAL A 77 19.37 -27.35 11.64
C VAL A 77 20.05 -26.66 12.84
N GLU A 78 20.24 -25.33 12.77
CA GLU A 78 20.75 -24.51 13.88
C GLU A 78 19.72 -24.27 14.99
N GLY A 79 18.51 -24.82 14.88
CA GLY A 79 17.45 -24.67 15.88
C GLY A 79 16.76 -23.30 15.88
N ALA A 80 16.88 -22.52 14.80
CA ALA A 80 16.21 -21.25 14.72
C ALA A 80 14.68 -21.39 14.63
N SER A 81 13.96 -20.63 15.43
CA SER A 81 12.51 -20.54 15.34
C SER A 81 12.08 -19.81 14.04
N LEU A 82 10.83 -20.02 13.58
CA LEU A 82 10.31 -19.36 12.38
C LEU A 82 10.51 -17.84 12.38
N PRO A 83 10.22 -17.09 13.48
CA PRO A 83 10.49 -15.67 13.52
C PRO A 83 11.98 -15.31 13.36
N ARG A 84 12.88 -16.11 13.96
CA ARG A 84 14.34 -15.89 13.82
C ARG A 84 14.80 -16.15 12.39
N THR A 85 14.32 -17.22 11.75
CA THR A 85 14.59 -17.51 10.34
C THR A 85 14.10 -16.38 9.45
N PHE A 86 12.89 -15.86 9.70
CA PHE A 86 12.34 -14.74 8.96
C PHE A 86 13.22 -13.48 9.10
N LEU A 87 13.62 -13.13 10.33
CA LEU A 87 14.48 -11.97 10.58
C LEU A 87 15.86 -12.11 9.92
N ALA A 88 16.43 -13.34 9.88
CA ALA A 88 17.70 -13.61 9.22
C ALA A 88 17.61 -13.43 7.69
N ILE A 89 16.46 -13.75 7.08
CA ILE A 89 16.21 -13.63 5.65
C ILE A 89 15.83 -12.18 5.24
N LEU A 90 15.26 -11.42 6.17
CA LEU A 90 14.72 -10.07 5.89
C LEU A 90 15.73 -9.11 5.21
N PRO A 91 17.02 -9.08 5.58
CA PRO A 91 18.02 -8.27 4.89
C PRO A 91 18.19 -8.63 3.41
N LEU A 92 18.05 -9.91 3.03
CA LEU A 92 18.18 -10.37 1.64
C LEU A 92 17.06 -9.84 0.74
N VAL A 93 15.88 -9.60 1.31
CA VAL A 93 14.70 -9.08 0.60
C VAL A 93 14.50 -7.58 0.82
N SER A 94 15.41 -6.91 1.52
CA SER A 94 15.28 -5.47 1.82
C SER A 94 15.14 -4.58 0.57
N PRO A 95 15.82 -4.82 -0.57
CA PRO A 95 15.58 -4.05 -1.78
C PRO A 95 14.15 -4.20 -2.32
N ALA A 96 13.60 -5.41 -2.22
CA ALA A 96 12.22 -5.67 -2.63
C ALA A 96 11.21 -5.01 -1.68
N LEU A 97 11.49 -4.97 -0.37
CA LEU A 97 10.67 -4.24 0.60
C LEU A 97 10.62 -2.74 0.29
N VAL A 98 11.77 -2.14 -0.01
CA VAL A 98 11.85 -0.72 -0.40
C VAL A 98 11.09 -0.48 -1.70
N THR A 99 11.31 -1.32 -2.71
CA THR A 99 10.63 -1.21 -4.00
C THR A 99 9.11 -1.29 -3.85
N TYR A 100 8.62 -2.30 -3.11
CA TYR A 100 7.19 -2.44 -2.85
C TYR A 100 6.63 -1.28 -2.04
N GLY A 101 7.37 -0.83 -1.02
CA GLY A 101 6.99 0.32 -0.19
C GLY A 101 6.81 1.59 -1.03
N LEU A 102 7.71 1.85 -1.98
CA LEU A 102 7.59 2.98 -2.91
C LEU A 102 6.39 2.83 -3.85
N ILE A 103 6.18 1.65 -4.43
CA ILE A 103 5.01 1.38 -5.28
C ILE A 103 3.73 1.61 -4.48
N HIS A 104 3.63 1.02 -3.30
CA HIS A 104 2.44 1.14 -2.45
C HIS A 104 2.21 2.58 -1.98
N PHE A 105 3.29 3.29 -1.63
CA PHE A 105 3.23 4.72 -1.30
C PHE A 105 2.66 5.55 -2.45
N ILE A 106 3.15 5.35 -3.69
CA ILE A 106 2.67 6.09 -4.87
C ILE A 106 1.18 5.79 -5.11
N LEU A 107 0.77 4.52 -5.02
CA LEU A 107 -0.63 4.13 -5.20
C LEU A 107 -1.55 4.75 -4.12
N ALA A 108 -1.10 4.77 -2.87
CA ALA A 108 -1.82 5.39 -1.77
C ALA A 108 -1.81 6.93 -1.86
N TRP A 109 -0.69 7.52 -2.31
CA TRP A 109 -0.55 8.96 -2.47
C TRP A 109 -1.49 9.53 -3.54
N GLN A 110 -1.73 8.78 -4.62
CA GLN A 110 -2.62 9.18 -5.72
C GLN A 110 -4.09 8.81 -5.46
N GLU A 111 -4.38 8.11 -4.36
CA GLU A 111 -5.74 7.69 -4.05
C GLU A 111 -6.63 8.92 -3.77
N HIS A 112 -7.72 9.02 -4.48
CA HIS A 112 -8.64 10.15 -4.41
C HIS A 112 -10.06 9.74 -4.03
N LEU A 113 -10.53 8.60 -4.55
CA LEU A 113 -11.93 8.16 -4.41
C LEU A 113 -12.28 7.84 -2.95
N PHE A 114 -11.49 7.02 -2.28
CA PHE A 114 -11.78 6.64 -0.90
C PHE A 114 -11.62 7.82 0.08
N PRO A 115 -10.58 8.65 0.00
CA PRO A 115 -10.53 9.90 0.75
C PRO A 115 -11.75 10.79 0.56
N LEU A 116 -12.23 10.93 -0.68
CA LEU A 116 -13.41 11.74 -1.00
C LEU A 116 -14.70 11.21 -0.33
N LEU A 117 -14.85 9.90 -0.30
CA LEU A 117 -16.05 9.24 0.24
C LEU A 117 -16.02 9.08 1.76
N LEU A 118 -14.84 8.89 2.34
CA LEU A 118 -14.68 8.38 3.70
C LEU A 118 -14.13 9.42 4.69
N LEU A 119 -13.49 10.50 4.22
CA LEU A 119 -12.87 11.49 5.11
C LEU A 119 -13.76 12.71 5.31
N SER A 120 -13.68 13.27 6.51
CA SER A 120 -14.28 14.58 6.82
C SER A 120 -13.40 15.71 6.27
N ASP A 121 -13.95 16.91 6.19
CA ASP A 121 -13.23 18.11 5.76
C ASP A 121 -11.99 18.42 6.62
N ALA A 122 -11.99 18.05 7.89
CA ALA A 122 -10.85 18.23 8.79
C ALA A 122 -9.70 17.23 8.53
N ASN A 123 -9.96 16.11 7.84
CA ASN A 123 -9.00 15.01 7.65
C ASN A 123 -8.62 14.77 6.19
N GLN A 124 -8.75 15.76 5.32
CA GLN A 124 -8.49 15.62 3.88
C GLN A 124 -7.05 15.23 3.56
N THR A 125 -6.89 14.44 2.50
CA THR A 125 -5.58 14.19 1.89
C THR A 125 -5.17 15.34 0.98
N LEU A 126 -3.87 15.48 0.73
CA LEU A 126 -3.35 16.53 -0.14
C LEU A 126 -3.93 16.49 -1.57
N PRO A 127 -4.04 15.31 -2.25
CA PRO A 127 -4.69 15.24 -3.56
C PRO A 127 -6.17 15.69 -3.54
N LEU A 128 -6.90 15.35 -2.48
CA LEU A 128 -8.29 15.76 -2.33
C LEU A 128 -8.40 17.28 -2.12
N GLY A 129 -7.55 17.86 -1.28
CA GLY A 129 -7.47 19.30 -1.07
C GLY A 129 -7.12 20.04 -2.37
N LEU A 130 -6.18 19.52 -3.16
CA LEU A 130 -5.82 20.08 -4.47
C LEU A 130 -6.99 20.04 -5.46
N ALA A 131 -7.76 18.96 -5.49
CA ALA A 131 -8.95 18.89 -6.34
C ALA A 131 -9.99 19.96 -5.97
N LYS A 132 -10.19 20.24 -4.69
CA LYS A 132 -11.07 21.30 -4.21
C LYS A 132 -10.56 22.71 -4.59
N LEU A 133 -9.25 22.93 -4.65
CA LEU A 133 -8.68 24.19 -5.12
C LEU A 133 -9.00 24.48 -6.60
N ARG A 134 -9.20 23.42 -7.41
CA ARG A 134 -9.56 23.55 -8.83
C ARG A 134 -11.06 23.72 -9.08
N ASP A 135 -11.87 23.60 -8.06
CA ASP A 135 -13.31 23.84 -8.18
C ASP A 135 -13.56 25.32 -8.54
N SER A 136 -14.29 25.52 -9.61
CA SER A 136 -14.59 26.84 -10.19
C SER A 136 -15.29 27.82 -9.24
N SER A 137 -15.85 27.31 -8.13
CA SER A 137 -16.50 28.12 -7.10
C SER A 137 -15.52 29.03 -6.31
N HIS A 138 -14.24 28.65 -6.23
CA HIS A 138 -13.24 29.35 -5.40
C HIS A 138 -12.43 30.43 -6.12
N ARG A 139 -12.55 30.61 -7.45
CA ARG A 139 -11.83 31.61 -8.27
C ARG A 139 -10.33 31.74 -7.94
N ILE A 140 -9.68 30.61 -7.62
CA ILE A 140 -8.25 30.60 -7.32
C ILE A 140 -7.47 30.76 -8.62
N PRO A 141 -6.45 31.65 -8.68
CA PRO A 141 -5.60 31.78 -9.85
C PRO A 141 -4.97 30.44 -10.24
N GLU A 142 -4.97 30.14 -11.53
CA GLU A 142 -4.42 28.88 -12.05
C GLU A 142 -2.96 28.66 -11.64
N ALA A 143 -2.18 29.73 -11.52
CA ALA A 143 -0.81 29.69 -11.02
C ALA A 143 -0.70 29.10 -9.60
N VAL A 144 -1.67 29.40 -8.72
CA VAL A 144 -1.70 28.83 -7.35
C VAL A 144 -2.04 27.34 -7.40
N ALA A 145 -3.00 26.94 -8.25
CA ALA A 145 -3.32 25.52 -8.43
C ALA A 145 -2.15 24.74 -9.01
N MET A 146 -1.40 25.30 -9.96
CA MET A 146 -0.19 24.69 -10.52
C MET A 146 0.95 24.61 -9.51
N ALA A 147 1.15 25.64 -8.70
CA ALA A 147 2.12 25.61 -7.61
C ALA A 147 1.78 24.51 -6.59
N ALA A 148 0.52 24.41 -6.18
CA ALA A 148 0.05 23.37 -5.27
C ALA A 148 0.25 21.96 -5.88
N ALA A 149 -0.05 21.78 -7.18
CA ALA A 149 0.21 20.52 -7.90
C ALA A 149 1.70 20.17 -7.91
N THR A 150 2.58 21.14 -8.09
CA THR A 150 4.04 20.94 -8.03
C THR A 150 4.48 20.48 -6.64
N PHE A 151 3.92 21.06 -5.58
CA PHE A 151 4.20 20.63 -4.21
C PHE A 151 3.82 19.17 -3.94
N THR A 152 2.80 18.63 -4.61
CA THR A 152 2.40 17.22 -4.44
C THR A 152 3.44 16.24 -4.98
N LEU A 153 4.32 16.67 -5.87
CA LEU A 153 5.40 15.83 -6.42
C LEU A 153 6.59 15.71 -5.46
N VAL A 154 6.80 16.70 -4.58
CA VAL A 154 7.97 16.76 -3.70
C VAL A 154 8.16 15.51 -2.85
N PRO A 155 7.15 15.00 -2.11
CA PRO A 155 7.32 13.79 -1.29
C PRO A 155 7.66 12.55 -2.13
N VAL A 156 7.06 12.42 -3.32
CA VAL A 156 7.30 11.27 -4.21
C VAL A 156 8.73 11.29 -4.73
N VAL A 157 9.19 12.45 -5.24
CA VAL A 157 10.55 12.62 -5.75
C VAL A 157 11.57 12.46 -4.64
N ALA A 158 11.32 13.04 -3.45
CA ALA A 158 12.22 12.93 -2.31
C ALA A 158 12.39 11.47 -1.85
N LEU A 159 11.29 10.72 -1.70
CA LEU A 159 11.35 9.31 -1.35
C LEU A 159 12.07 8.48 -2.40
N PHE A 160 11.79 8.71 -3.68
CA PHE A 160 12.49 8.03 -4.76
C PHE A 160 14.00 8.31 -4.71
N ALA A 161 14.40 9.58 -4.56
CA ALA A 161 15.80 9.96 -4.49
C ALA A 161 16.54 9.31 -3.30
N VAL A 162 15.90 9.26 -2.11
CA VAL A 162 16.49 8.66 -0.90
C VAL A 162 16.66 7.14 -1.06
N PHE A 163 15.69 6.46 -1.66
CA PHE A 163 15.70 5.00 -1.72
C PHE A 163 16.26 4.43 -3.03
N TYR A 164 16.57 5.26 -4.01
CA TYR A 164 17.09 4.82 -5.31
C TYR A 164 18.32 3.91 -5.18
N GLY A 165 19.26 4.27 -4.31
CA GLY A 165 20.45 3.47 -4.07
C GLY A 165 20.20 2.11 -3.38
N LYS A 166 19.07 1.94 -2.70
CA LYS A 166 18.70 0.70 -2.00
C LYS A 166 17.87 -0.27 -2.86
N MET A 167 17.45 0.16 -4.05
CA MET A 167 16.70 -0.69 -4.99
C MET A 167 17.63 -1.49 -5.92
N ARG A 168 18.91 -1.16 -5.96
CA ARG A 168 19.96 -1.90 -6.66
C ARG A 168 20.59 -2.94 -5.73
#